data_4fb8e785dc49321c5783f367f5cc8466
#
_entry.id   4fb8e785dc49321c5783f367f5cc8466
#
_cell.length_a   1.000
_cell.length_b   1.000
_cell.length_c   1.000
_cell.angle_alpha   90.00
_cell.angle_beta   90.00
_cell.angle_gamma   90.00
#
_symmetry.space_group_name_H-M   'P 1'
#
loop_
_entity.id
_entity.type
_entity.pdbx_description
1 polymer ?
#
loop_
_entity_poly.entity_id
_entity_poly.type
_entity_poly.pdbx_seq_one_letter_code
_entity_poly.pdbx_strand_id
1 'polypeptide(L)'
;YTHLQMKNKRLNFVDRYLTLWIFLAMGIGVLMGNVFPAIDNLINQFSVGTTNIPLAIGLIIMMIPPLVKVDFKKIPVVLKNRKLLSISLLLTWIIGPFLMFILATTFLKNDPDYLTGLIIIGLAPCIAMVIVWNELAGGNRELAAGLVGINSLLQVFFFSAYAYFYLEIMLPLFGFTSIQIDLSFWEVAKTVGIYLGLPFGIAVVLRYWIASTKGETYLNTKFIPRISPFTLYALLFTIVVMFSLKGQLIAQLPLDVLKVALPLVIFFLVMFFLMFFVAKWSGATYAETATV
;
A
#
# COMPACT_ATOMS: atom_id res chain seq x y z
N TYR A 1 -35.33 6.03 15.02
CA TYR A 1 -34.66 6.08 16.32
C TYR A 1 -33.97 4.75 16.59
N THR A 2 -32.70 4.64 16.25
CA THR A 2 -31.78 3.71 16.90
C THR A 2 -30.38 4.29 16.75
N HIS A 3 -30.02 5.14 17.70
CA HIS A 3 -28.62 5.44 18.00
C HIS A 3 -27.96 4.12 18.42
N LEU A 4 -27.41 3.40 17.46
CA LEU A 4 -26.47 2.33 17.75
C LEU A 4 -25.22 2.98 18.34
N GLN A 5 -25.07 2.78 19.64
CA GLN A 5 -23.89 3.11 20.43
C GLN A 5 -22.64 2.75 19.63
N MET A 6 -21.93 3.76 19.18
CA MET A 6 -20.53 3.62 18.78
C MET A 6 -19.77 3.21 20.04
N LYS A 7 -19.65 1.89 20.24
CA LYS A 7 -18.80 1.33 21.27
C LYS A 7 -17.39 1.79 20.93
N ASN A 8 -16.91 2.82 21.63
CA ASN A 8 -15.54 3.29 21.57
C ASN A 8 -14.61 2.09 21.84
N LYS A 9 -14.26 1.34 20.81
CA LYS A 9 -13.13 0.42 20.87
C LYS A 9 -11.90 1.30 21.05
N ARG A 10 -11.43 1.44 22.28
CA ARG A 10 -10.14 2.06 22.56
C ARG A 10 -9.12 1.38 21.66
N LEU A 11 -8.54 2.17 20.75
CA LEU A 11 -7.45 1.73 19.91
C LEU A 11 -6.36 1.13 20.81
N ASN A 12 -5.73 0.06 20.38
CA ASN A 12 -4.54 -0.45 21.01
C ASN A 12 -3.49 0.66 21.11
N PHE A 13 -2.68 0.66 22.15
CA PHE A 13 -1.60 1.64 22.33
C PHE A 13 -0.71 1.77 21.07
N VAL A 14 -0.44 0.65 20.42
CA VAL A 14 0.38 0.61 19.19
C VAL A 14 -0.34 1.31 18.02
N ASP A 15 -1.63 1.05 17.81
CA ASP A 15 -2.41 1.68 16.73
C ASP A 15 -2.56 3.19 16.95
N ARG A 16 -2.69 3.62 18.21
CA ARG A 16 -2.84 5.04 18.57
C ARG A 16 -1.60 5.87 18.25
N TYR A 17 -0.42 5.29 18.41
CA TYR A 17 0.87 5.97 18.18
C TYR A 17 1.61 5.40 16.96
N LEU A 18 0.88 4.84 15.99
CA LEU A 18 1.45 4.20 14.82
C LEU A 18 2.46 5.10 14.08
N THR A 19 2.11 6.35 13.86
CA THR A 19 3.00 7.33 13.19
C THR A 19 4.31 7.50 13.96
N LEU A 20 4.24 7.59 15.29
CA LEU A 20 5.44 7.70 16.13
C LEU A 20 6.32 6.44 16.00
N TRP A 21 5.71 5.25 16.02
CA TRP A 21 6.43 3.99 15.85
C TRP A 21 7.11 3.88 14.49
N ILE A 22 6.45 4.36 13.42
CA ILE A 22 7.04 4.41 12.09
C ILE A 22 8.29 5.30 12.09
N PHE A 23 8.20 6.54 12.61
CA PHE A 23 9.36 7.43 12.68
C PHE A 23 10.50 6.88 13.55
N LEU A 24 10.17 6.22 14.67
CA LEU A 24 11.16 5.54 15.50
C LEU A 24 11.84 4.39 14.74
N ALA A 25 11.08 3.57 14.03
CA ALA A 25 11.62 2.47 13.22
C ALA A 25 12.52 3.00 12.09
N MET A 26 12.14 4.09 11.42
CA MET A 26 12.97 4.77 10.44
C MET A 26 14.28 5.27 11.06
N GLY A 27 14.19 5.97 12.18
CA GLY A 27 15.37 6.47 12.92
C GLY A 27 16.31 5.35 13.36
N ILE A 28 15.75 4.26 13.92
CA ILE A 28 16.53 3.06 14.30
C ILE A 28 17.20 2.46 13.07
N GLY A 29 16.48 2.29 11.96
CA GLY A 29 17.02 1.76 10.72
C GLY A 29 18.20 2.59 10.19
N VAL A 30 18.04 3.91 10.09
CA VAL A 30 19.11 4.82 9.66
C VAL A 30 20.32 4.76 10.60
N LEU A 31 20.09 4.77 11.93
CA LEU A 31 21.17 4.64 12.91
C LEU A 31 21.91 3.30 12.76
N MET A 32 21.19 2.20 12.64
CA MET A 32 21.79 0.88 12.43
C MET A 32 22.64 0.83 11.16
N GLY A 33 22.14 1.37 10.04
CA GLY A 33 22.88 1.40 8.78
C GLY A 33 24.15 2.29 8.83
N ASN A 34 24.13 3.35 9.64
CA ASN A 34 25.31 4.23 9.82
C ASN A 34 26.33 3.69 10.82
N VAL A 35 25.88 3.17 11.97
CA VAL A 35 26.76 2.70 13.06
C VAL A 35 27.37 1.34 12.73
N PHE A 36 26.64 0.50 12.02
CA PHE A 36 27.08 -0.83 11.65
C PHE A 36 27.06 -1.02 10.12
N PRO A 37 28.05 -0.49 9.37
CA PRO A 37 28.11 -0.64 7.90
C PRO A 37 28.10 -2.11 7.44
N ALA A 38 28.51 -3.04 8.30
CA ALA A 38 28.45 -4.47 8.04
C ALA A 38 27.02 -5.04 7.96
N ILE A 39 26.00 -4.31 8.45
CA ILE A 39 24.59 -4.74 8.38
C ILE A 39 24.13 -4.90 6.93
N ASP A 40 24.53 -3.98 6.05
CA ASP A 40 24.22 -4.07 4.62
C ASP A 40 24.75 -5.39 4.04
N ASN A 41 26.01 -5.72 4.30
CA ASN A 41 26.60 -7.00 3.87
C ASN A 41 25.89 -8.20 4.49
N LEU A 42 25.55 -8.12 5.77
CA LEU A 42 24.88 -9.21 6.49
C LEU A 42 23.47 -9.46 5.97
N ILE A 43 22.70 -8.43 5.71
CA ILE A 43 21.35 -8.55 5.15
C ILE A 43 21.43 -9.00 3.70
N ASN A 44 22.40 -8.53 2.93
CA ASN A 44 22.61 -8.91 1.54
C ASN A 44 23.08 -10.35 1.36
N GLN A 45 23.74 -10.97 2.37
CA GLN A 45 24.05 -12.40 2.36
C GLN A 45 22.78 -13.28 2.26
N PHE A 46 21.65 -12.79 2.74
CA PHE A 46 20.35 -13.46 2.63
C PHE A 46 19.58 -13.06 1.37
N SER A 47 20.22 -12.43 0.40
CA SER A 47 19.60 -12.06 -0.87
C SER A 47 19.83 -13.13 -1.92
N VAL A 48 18.79 -13.47 -2.67
CA VAL A 48 18.86 -14.37 -3.83
C VAL A 48 18.49 -13.54 -5.07
N GLY A 49 19.49 -13.30 -5.91
CA GLY A 49 19.35 -12.37 -7.03
C GLY A 49 19.08 -10.94 -6.53
N THR A 50 18.01 -10.33 -7.00
CA THR A 50 17.57 -8.98 -6.59
C THR A 50 16.66 -8.98 -5.36
N THR A 51 16.31 -10.16 -4.82
CA THR A 51 15.34 -10.32 -3.75
C THR A 51 16.01 -10.50 -2.40
N ASN A 52 15.78 -9.59 -1.48
CA ASN A 52 16.19 -9.70 -0.08
C ASN A 52 15.18 -10.56 0.68
N ILE A 53 15.57 -11.77 1.12
CA ILE A 53 14.69 -12.76 1.76
C ILE A 53 14.08 -12.23 3.08
N PRO A 54 14.83 -11.65 4.03
CA PRO A 54 14.24 -11.07 5.23
C PRO A 54 13.15 -10.03 4.94
N LEU A 55 13.41 -9.14 3.98
CA LEU A 55 12.45 -8.14 3.56
C LEU A 55 11.21 -8.79 2.91
N ALA A 56 11.42 -9.77 2.04
CA ALA A 56 10.34 -10.51 1.38
C ALA A 56 9.41 -11.19 2.39
N ILE A 57 9.97 -11.86 3.40
CA ILE A 57 9.19 -12.51 4.46
C ILE A 57 8.39 -11.47 5.25
N GLY A 58 9.02 -10.36 5.63
CA GLY A 58 8.35 -9.28 6.33
C GLY A 58 7.17 -8.71 5.54
N LEU A 59 7.36 -8.45 4.24
CA LEU A 59 6.30 -7.95 3.35
C LEU A 59 5.15 -8.95 3.20
N ILE A 60 5.43 -10.23 3.02
CA ILE A 60 4.40 -11.28 2.91
C ILE A 60 3.60 -11.39 4.21
N ILE A 61 4.27 -11.45 5.36
CA ILE A 61 3.61 -11.51 6.67
C ILE A 61 2.74 -10.26 6.91
N MET A 62 3.23 -9.07 6.52
CA MET A 62 2.49 -7.82 6.66
C MET A 62 1.19 -7.83 5.87
N MET A 63 1.16 -8.45 4.68
CA MET A 63 0.03 -8.42 3.76
C MET A 63 -1.10 -9.40 4.13
N ILE A 64 -0.78 -10.52 4.79
CA ILE A 64 -1.77 -11.59 5.07
C ILE A 64 -2.93 -11.08 5.96
N PRO A 65 -2.72 -10.44 7.13
CA PRO A 65 -3.83 -10.08 8.01
C PRO A 65 -4.83 -9.07 7.43
N PRO A 66 -4.43 -8.00 6.72
CA PRO A 66 -5.37 -7.12 6.03
C PRO A 66 -6.22 -7.85 4.99
N LEU A 67 -5.60 -8.74 4.20
CA LEU A 67 -6.29 -9.49 3.16
C LEU A 67 -7.26 -10.54 3.75
N VAL A 68 -6.94 -11.15 4.89
CA VAL A 68 -7.86 -12.04 5.61
C VAL A 68 -9.09 -11.30 6.14
N LYS A 69 -8.98 -10.00 6.46
CA LYS A 69 -10.12 -9.17 6.87
C LYS A 69 -11.13 -8.94 5.75
N VAL A 70 -10.69 -8.99 4.50
CA VAL A 70 -11.56 -8.76 3.33
C VAL A 70 -12.55 -9.91 3.16
N ASP A 71 -13.84 -9.60 3.23
CA ASP A 71 -14.90 -10.57 2.92
C ASP A 71 -15.28 -10.49 1.44
N PHE A 72 -14.63 -11.33 0.64
CA PHE A 72 -14.86 -11.36 -0.81
C PHE A 72 -16.29 -11.74 -1.20
N LYS A 73 -17.05 -12.40 -0.31
CA LYS A 73 -18.47 -12.71 -0.54
C LYS A 73 -19.34 -11.45 -0.49
N LYS A 74 -18.87 -10.38 0.16
CA LYS A 74 -19.58 -9.09 0.25
C LYS A 74 -19.25 -8.13 -0.91
N ILE A 75 -18.29 -8.43 -1.75
CA ILE A 75 -17.97 -7.61 -2.94
C ILE A 75 -19.22 -7.32 -3.78
N PRO A 76 -20.15 -8.27 -4.06
CA PRO A 76 -21.36 -7.98 -4.81
C PRO A 76 -22.25 -6.90 -4.19
N VAL A 77 -22.20 -6.72 -2.85
CA VAL A 77 -22.94 -5.67 -2.16
C VAL A 77 -22.32 -4.29 -2.46
N VAL A 78 -21.00 -4.22 -2.48
CA VAL A 78 -20.26 -2.99 -2.82
C VAL A 78 -20.47 -2.62 -4.30
N LEU A 79 -20.56 -3.63 -5.18
CA LEU A 79 -20.85 -3.45 -6.60
C LEU A 79 -22.25 -2.84 -6.86
N LYS A 80 -23.19 -2.91 -5.92
CA LYS A 80 -24.51 -2.26 -6.05
C LYS A 80 -24.40 -0.73 -6.04
N ASN A 81 -23.46 -0.14 -5.29
CA ASN A 81 -23.22 1.29 -5.33
C ASN A 81 -22.27 1.65 -6.49
N ARG A 82 -22.76 1.44 -7.71
CA ARG A 82 -21.98 1.61 -8.95
C ARG A 82 -21.37 3.00 -9.07
N LYS A 83 -22.06 4.04 -8.60
CA LYS A 83 -21.60 5.43 -8.67
C LYS A 83 -20.33 5.65 -7.86
N LEU A 84 -20.34 5.30 -6.57
CA LEU A 84 -19.17 5.43 -5.70
C LEU A 84 -18.02 4.52 -6.11
N LEU A 85 -18.33 3.29 -6.50
CA LEU A 85 -17.34 2.36 -7.01
C LEU A 85 -16.64 2.91 -8.26
N SER A 86 -17.40 3.40 -9.24
CA SER A 86 -16.82 3.97 -10.47
C SER A 86 -15.98 5.20 -10.18
N ILE A 87 -16.43 6.09 -9.29
CA ILE A 87 -15.66 7.26 -8.84
C ILE A 87 -14.35 6.82 -8.21
N SER A 88 -14.41 5.91 -7.23
CA SER A 88 -13.22 5.41 -6.54
C SER A 88 -12.23 4.77 -7.52
N LEU A 89 -12.69 3.87 -8.38
CA LEU A 89 -11.82 3.20 -9.34
C LEU A 89 -11.23 4.17 -10.37
N LEU A 90 -12.03 5.09 -10.91
CA LEU A 90 -11.54 6.08 -11.86
C LEU A 90 -10.48 6.99 -11.24
N LEU A 91 -10.73 7.49 -10.04
CA LEU A 91 -9.79 8.36 -9.34
C LEU A 91 -8.51 7.59 -8.95
N THR A 92 -8.63 6.36 -8.48
CA THR A 92 -7.48 5.56 -8.01
C THR A 92 -6.67 4.98 -9.16
N TRP A 93 -7.32 4.48 -10.22
CA TRP A 93 -6.65 3.73 -11.29
C TRP A 93 -6.35 4.55 -12.56
N ILE A 94 -7.00 5.69 -12.75
CA ILE A 94 -6.75 6.55 -13.92
C ILE A 94 -6.15 7.88 -13.49
N ILE A 95 -6.85 8.63 -12.65
CA ILE A 95 -6.43 9.99 -12.27
C ILE A 95 -5.17 9.95 -11.40
N GLY A 96 -5.12 9.06 -10.40
CA GLY A 96 -3.97 8.94 -9.50
C GLY A 96 -2.67 8.65 -10.24
N PRO A 97 -2.57 7.55 -11.01
CA PRO A 97 -1.38 7.24 -11.80
C PRO A 97 -0.98 8.35 -12.78
N PHE A 98 -1.95 8.95 -13.46
CA PHE A 98 -1.68 10.06 -14.39
C PHE A 98 -1.17 11.30 -13.68
N LEU A 99 -1.75 11.68 -12.54
CA LEU A 99 -1.27 12.79 -11.72
C LEU A 99 0.16 12.53 -11.22
N MET A 100 0.43 11.31 -10.73
CA MET A 100 1.77 10.95 -10.28
C MET A 100 2.78 11.00 -11.43
N PHE A 101 2.40 10.53 -12.61
CA PHE A 101 3.22 10.63 -13.81
C PHE A 101 3.58 12.09 -14.13
N ILE A 102 2.60 13.01 -14.12
CA ILE A 102 2.83 14.45 -14.35
C ILE A 102 3.79 15.02 -13.29
N LEU A 103 3.56 14.71 -12.00
CA LEU A 103 4.40 15.19 -10.93
C LEU A 103 5.83 14.64 -11.04
N ALA A 104 5.98 13.34 -11.30
CA ALA A 104 7.28 12.72 -11.47
C ALA A 104 8.06 13.34 -12.63
N THR A 105 7.45 13.49 -13.80
CA THR A 105 8.08 14.09 -15.00
C THR A 105 8.38 15.59 -14.83
N THR A 106 7.63 16.29 -14.01
CA THR A 106 7.84 17.72 -13.74
C THR A 106 8.98 17.95 -12.75
N PHE A 107 9.00 17.21 -11.65
CA PHE A 107 9.94 17.45 -10.55
C PHE A 107 11.24 16.65 -10.67
N LEU A 108 11.21 15.47 -11.30
CA LEU A 108 12.32 14.51 -11.31
C LEU A 108 12.86 14.20 -12.71
N LYS A 109 12.63 15.08 -13.67
CA LYS A 109 13.06 14.86 -15.07
C LYS A 109 14.56 14.60 -15.24
N ASN A 110 15.39 15.13 -14.34
CA ASN A 110 16.85 15.00 -14.38
C ASN A 110 17.36 13.82 -13.52
N ASP A 111 16.47 13.16 -12.78
CA ASP A 111 16.78 12.08 -11.85
C ASP A 111 15.96 10.82 -12.23
N PRO A 112 16.34 10.10 -13.31
CA PRO A 112 15.49 9.05 -13.90
C PRO A 112 15.21 7.89 -12.97
N ASP A 113 16.10 7.57 -12.02
CA ASP A 113 15.88 6.52 -11.01
C ASP A 113 14.73 6.90 -10.06
N TYR A 114 14.74 8.14 -9.57
CA TYR A 114 13.68 8.64 -8.68
C TYR A 114 12.37 8.84 -9.44
N LEU A 115 12.45 9.30 -10.69
CA LEU A 115 11.29 9.45 -11.58
C LEU A 115 10.57 8.13 -11.77
N THR A 116 11.30 7.07 -12.11
CA THR A 116 10.77 5.72 -12.30
C THR A 116 10.16 5.18 -11.00
N GLY A 117 10.90 5.31 -9.88
CA GLY A 117 10.41 4.89 -8.57
C GLY A 117 9.12 5.61 -8.16
N LEU A 118 9.02 6.92 -8.42
CA LEU A 118 7.84 7.71 -8.08
C LEU A 118 6.63 7.32 -8.92
N ILE A 119 6.82 7.06 -10.22
CA ILE A 119 5.75 6.54 -11.10
C ILE A 119 5.24 5.21 -10.54
N ILE A 120 6.13 4.25 -10.24
CA ILE A 120 5.76 2.92 -9.71
C ILE A 120 4.94 3.05 -8.42
N ILE A 121 5.33 3.96 -7.50
CA ILE A 121 4.56 4.23 -6.26
C ILE A 121 3.14 4.71 -6.59
N GLY A 122 2.99 5.57 -7.60
CA GLY A 122 1.69 6.12 -8.00
C GLY A 122 0.74 5.12 -8.66
N LEU A 123 1.27 3.97 -9.14
CA LEU A 123 0.46 2.94 -9.81
C LEU A 123 -0.26 2.00 -8.84
N ALA A 124 0.17 1.93 -7.58
CA ALA A 124 -0.30 0.94 -6.63
C ALA A 124 -1.14 1.58 -5.51
N PRO A 125 -2.48 1.40 -5.50
CA PRO A 125 -3.30 1.82 -4.37
C PRO A 125 -2.94 1.05 -3.10
N CYS A 126 -2.95 1.75 -1.95
CA CYS A 126 -2.68 1.12 -0.66
C CYS A 126 -3.77 0.13 -0.27
N ILE A 127 -3.39 -1.06 0.21
CA ILE A 127 -4.31 -2.09 0.67
C ILE A 127 -4.10 -2.49 2.14
N ALA A 128 -2.92 -2.23 2.70
CA ALA A 128 -2.55 -2.74 4.02
C ALA A 128 -3.15 -1.91 5.17
N MET A 129 -3.03 -0.60 5.13
CA MET A 129 -3.39 0.29 6.23
C MET A 129 -4.74 0.99 6.04
N VAL A 130 -5.36 0.89 4.87
CA VAL A 130 -6.61 1.57 4.50
C VAL A 130 -7.72 1.28 5.51
N ILE A 131 -7.90 0.03 5.92
CA ILE A 131 -8.97 -0.36 6.85
C ILE A 131 -8.78 0.33 8.22
N VAL A 132 -7.54 0.45 8.69
CA VAL A 132 -7.22 1.11 9.98
C VAL A 132 -7.52 2.60 9.89
N TRP A 133 -7.04 3.27 8.85
CA TRP A 133 -7.29 4.70 8.65
C TRP A 133 -8.77 5.01 8.43
N ASN A 134 -9.47 4.14 7.67
CA ASN A 134 -10.91 4.25 7.47
C ASN A 134 -11.69 4.15 8.79
N GLU A 135 -11.31 3.23 9.68
CA GLU A 135 -11.91 3.10 11.01
C GLU A 135 -11.69 4.35 11.86
N LEU A 136 -10.48 4.92 11.82
CA LEU A 136 -10.14 6.15 12.54
C LEU A 136 -10.91 7.37 12.02
N ALA A 137 -11.11 7.45 10.71
CA ALA A 137 -11.87 8.51 10.07
C ALA A 137 -13.39 8.36 10.22
N GLY A 138 -13.89 7.28 10.82
CA GLY A 138 -15.32 7.00 10.92
C GLY A 138 -15.96 6.62 9.58
N GLY A 139 -15.18 6.08 8.65
CA GLY A 139 -15.63 5.65 7.33
C GLY A 139 -16.46 4.35 7.36
N ASN A 140 -17.04 4.03 6.21
CA ASN A 140 -17.85 2.83 6.03
C ASN A 140 -16.95 1.58 5.89
N ARG A 141 -16.97 0.70 6.88
CA ARG A 141 -16.13 -0.50 6.93
C ARG A 141 -16.40 -1.50 5.80
N GLU A 142 -17.67 -1.66 5.44
CA GLU A 142 -18.05 -2.62 4.39
C GLU A 142 -17.59 -2.13 3.02
N LEU A 143 -17.78 -0.84 2.76
CA LEU A 143 -17.29 -0.20 1.53
C LEU A 143 -15.75 -0.27 1.46
N ALA A 144 -15.05 0.08 2.54
CA ALA A 144 -13.59 0.01 2.60
C ALA A 144 -13.06 -1.40 2.32
N ALA A 145 -13.62 -2.42 3.00
CA ALA A 145 -13.22 -3.81 2.80
C ALA A 145 -13.48 -4.28 1.35
N GLY A 146 -14.60 -3.85 0.77
CA GLY A 146 -14.92 -4.15 -0.63
C GLY A 146 -13.99 -3.48 -1.62
N LEU A 147 -13.68 -2.18 -1.43
CA LEU A 147 -12.73 -1.45 -2.28
C LEU A 147 -11.32 -2.03 -2.17
N VAL A 148 -10.86 -2.36 -0.96
CA VAL A 148 -9.56 -3.03 -0.75
C VAL A 148 -9.53 -4.38 -1.48
N GLY A 149 -10.61 -5.16 -1.40
CA GLY A 149 -10.71 -6.44 -2.11
C GLY A 149 -10.64 -6.29 -3.62
N ILE A 150 -11.38 -5.33 -4.18
CA ILE A 150 -11.37 -5.05 -5.63
C ILE A 150 -9.99 -4.53 -6.04
N ASN A 151 -9.43 -3.57 -5.31
CA ASN A 151 -8.10 -3.03 -5.61
C ASN A 151 -7.01 -4.10 -5.53
N SER A 152 -7.08 -5.02 -4.56
CA SER A 152 -6.14 -6.15 -4.47
C SER A 152 -6.21 -7.07 -5.70
N LEU A 153 -7.41 -7.38 -6.16
CA LEU A 153 -7.61 -8.17 -7.37
C LEU A 153 -7.06 -7.44 -8.60
N LEU A 154 -7.41 -6.17 -8.76
CA LEU A 154 -6.93 -5.37 -9.89
C LEU A 154 -5.40 -5.24 -9.88
N GLN A 155 -4.78 -5.07 -8.71
CA GLN A 155 -3.32 -5.03 -8.61
C GLN A 155 -2.65 -6.33 -9.05
N VAL A 156 -3.14 -7.48 -8.60
CA VAL A 156 -2.56 -8.78 -8.99
C VAL A 156 -2.58 -8.94 -10.51
N PHE A 157 -3.65 -8.53 -11.18
CA PHE A 157 -3.81 -8.75 -12.62
C PHE A 157 -3.26 -7.61 -13.49
N PHE A 158 -3.38 -6.36 -13.06
CA PHE A 158 -3.13 -5.21 -13.92
C PHE A 158 -1.87 -4.40 -13.58
N PHE A 159 -1.28 -4.58 -12.39
CA PHE A 159 -0.14 -3.74 -11.98
C PHE A 159 1.03 -3.84 -12.98
N SER A 160 1.38 -5.06 -13.42
CA SER A 160 2.49 -5.27 -14.36
C SER A 160 2.21 -4.62 -15.72
N ALA A 161 0.98 -4.70 -16.22
CA ALA A 161 0.57 -4.06 -17.46
C ALA A 161 0.60 -2.53 -17.34
N TYR A 162 0.18 -2.00 -16.19
CA TYR A 162 0.24 -0.56 -15.89
C TYR A 162 1.67 -0.05 -15.79
N ALA A 163 2.54 -0.77 -15.07
CA ALA A 163 3.95 -0.41 -14.98
C ALA A 163 4.60 -0.38 -16.36
N TYR A 164 4.38 -1.40 -17.17
CA TYR A 164 4.86 -1.44 -18.56
C TYR A 164 4.31 -0.26 -19.38
N PHE A 165 3.01 0.02 -19.31
CA PHE A 165 2.39 1.12 -20.06
C PHE A 165 3.00 2.48 -19.70
N TYR A 166 3.14 2.80 -18.40
CA TYR A 166 3.66 4.09 -17.99
C TYR A 166 5.16 4.24 -18.22
N LEU A 167 5.95 3.18 -18.00
CA LEU A 167 7.40 3.25 -18.09
C LEU A 167 7.91 3.03 -19.52
N GLU A 168 7.33 2.10 -20.27
CA GLU A 168 7.84 1.72 -21.60
C GLU A 168 7.10 2.41 -22.74
N ILE A 169 5.88 2.90 -22.53
CA ILE A 169 5.09 3.57 -23.58
C ILE A 169 4.96 5.06 -23.29
N MET A 170 4.41 5.42 -22.12
CA MET A 170 4.10 6.82 -21.81
C MET A 170 5.38 7.66 -21.63
N LEU A 171 6.35 7.17 -20.88
CA LEU A 171 7.56 7.91 -20.59
C LEU A 171 8.36 8.29 -21.83
N PRO A 172 8.62 7.37 -22.79
CA PRO A 172 9.26 7.72 -24.07
C PRO A 172 8.42 8.67 -24.94
N LEU A 173 7.08 8.54 -24.96
CA LEU A 173 6.20 9.44 -25.70
C LEU A 173 6.34 10.91 -25.27
N PHE A 174 6.66 11.15 -24.01
CA PHE A 174 6.91 12.49 -23.46
C PHE A 174 8.37 12.93 -23.58
N GLY A 175 9.22 12.14 -24.29
CA GLY A 175 10.61 12.48 -24.56
C GLY A 175 11.58 12.22 -23.40
N PHE A 176 11.15 11.42 -22.42
CA PHE A 176 12.01 10.97 -21.33
C PHE A 176 12.66 9.64 -21.71
N THR A 177 13.96 9.55 -21.53
CA THR A 177 14.62 8.24 -21.61
C THR A 177 14.23 7.46 -20.37
N SER A 178 13.51 6.33 -20.56
CA SER A 178 13.45 5.33 -19.52
C SER A 178 14.89 4.93 -19.19
N ILE A 179 15.22 4.81 -17.91
CA ILE A 179 16.37 3.99 -17.59
C ILE A 179 16.07 2.67 -18.30
N GLN A 180 17.06 2.13 -19.02
CA GLN A 180 17.00 0.75 -19.49
C GLN A 180 17.00 -0.18 -18.24
N ILE A 181 15.95 -0.05 -17.46
CA ILE A 181 15.53 -1.15 -16.62
C ILE A 181 14.88 -2.05 -17.66
N ASP A 182 15.54 -3.16 -18.01
CA ASP A 182 14.90 -4.27 -18.70
C ASP A 182 13.78 -4.78 -17.78
N LEU A 183 12.73 -3.94 -17.62
CA LEU A 183 11.50 -4.35 -16.93
C LEU A 183 10.75 -5.26 -17.89
N SER A 184 11.29 -6.48 -18.02
CA SER A 184 10.52 -7.52 -18.66
C SER A 184 9.18 -7.61 -17.93
N PHE A 185 8.09 -7.46 -18.67
CA PHE A 185 6.73 -7.66 -18.14
C PHE A 185 6.66 -8.91 -17.26
N TRP A 186 7.37 -9.98 -17.63
CA TRP A 186 7.45 -11.24 -16.88
C TRP A 186 8.16 -11.11 -15.53
N GLU A 187 9.20 -10.32 -15.42
CA GLU A 187 9.89 -10.07 -14.14
C GLU A 187 9.02 -9.30 -13.17
N VAL A 188 8.35 -8.25 -13.67
CA VAL A 188 7.37 -7.50 -12.86
C VAL A 188 6.20 -8.41 -12.48
N ALA A 189 5.64 -9.18 -13.40
CA ALA A 189 4.54 -10.11 -13.13
C ALA A 189 4.93 -11.19 -12.11
N LYS A 190 6.14 -11.74 -12.20
CA LYS A 190 6.68 -12.70 -11.23
C LYS A 190 6.82 -12.06 -9.84
N THR A 191 7.37 -10.86 -9.77
CA THR A 191 7.52 -10.12 -8.52
C THR A 191 6.17 -9.83 -7.87
N VAL A 192 5.21 -9.32 -8.64
CA VAL A 192 3.82 -9.09 -8.17
C VAL A 192 3.17 -10.40 -7.73
N GLY A 193 3.37 -11.49 -8.48
CA GLY A 193 2.85 -12.82 -8.12
C GLY A 193 3.39 -13.31 -6.77
N ILE A 194 4.67 -13.09 -6.49
CA ILE A 194 5.30 -13.49 -5.22
C ILE A 194 4.87 -12.58 -4.07
N TYR A 195 5.00 -11.25 -4.23
CA TYR A 195 4.82 -10.32 -3.12
C TYR A 195 3.36 -9.94 -2.85
N LEU A 196 2.48 -10.07 -3.83
CA LEU A 196 1.06 -9.77 -3.69
C LEU A 196 0.18 -11.01 -3.93
N GLY A 197 0.43 -11.75 -5.01
CA GLY A 197 -0.39 -12.93 -5.36
C GLY A 197 -0.30 -14.05 -4.32
N LEU A 198 0.91 -14.37 -3.84
CA LEU A 198 1.11 -15.39 -2.81
C LEU A 198 0.41 -15.06 -1.49
N PRO A 199 0.64 -13.88 -0.84
CA PRO A 199 -0.07 -13.53 0.39
C PRO A 199 -1.58 -13.40 0.18
N PHE A 200 -2.02 -12.96 -0.99
CA PHE A 200 -3.43 -12.93 -1.36
C PHE A 200 -4.03 -14.34 -1.36
N GLY A 201 -3.41 -15.29 -2.06
CA GLY A 201 -3.84 -16.69 -2.10
C GLY A 201 -3.87 -17.32 -0.71
N ILE A 202 -2.83 -17.12 0.11
CA ILE A 202 -2.76 -17.59 1.50
C ILE A 202 -3.92 -16.99 2.31
N ALA A 203 -4.15 -15.70 2.21
CA ALA A 203 -5.20 -15.02 2.96
C ALA A 203 -6.60 -15.52 2.61
N VAL A 204 -6.88 -15.73 1.33
CA VAL A 204 -8.15 -16.29 0.84
C VAL A 204 -8.35 -17.71 1.39
N VAL A 205 -7.35 -18.57 1.25
CA VAL A 205 -7.40 -19.95 1.75
C VAL A 205 -7.61 -19.97 3.26
N LEU A 206 -6.83 -19.20 4.02
CA LEU A 206 -6.96 -19.12 5.48
C LEU A 206 -8.35 -18.64 5.91
N ARG A 207 -8.85 -17.60 5.26
CA ARG A 207 -10.18 -17.06 5.56
C ARG A 207 -11.27 -18.11 5.37
N TYR A 208 -11.32 -18.72 4.20
CA TYR A 208 -12.36 -19.71 3.88
C TYR A 208 -12.22 -21.00 4.69
N TRP A 209 -11.00 -21.47 4.92
CA TRP A 209 -10.74 -22.63 5.75
C TRP A 209 -11.19 -22.44 7.20
N ILE A 210 -10.84 -21.31 7.81
CA ILE A 210 -11.22 -21.02 9.20
C ILE A 210 -12.74 -20.75 9.30
N ALA A 211 -13.30 -20.02 8.35
CA ALA A 211 -14.73 -19.77 8.30
C ALA A 211 -15.55 -21.07 8.18
N SER A 212 -15.08 -22.04 7.37
CA SER A 212 -15.74 -23.32 7.19
C SER A 212 -15.58 -24.28 8.37
N THR A 213 -14.41 -24.26 9.05
CA THR A 213 -14.12 -25.21 10.14
C THR A 213 -14.58 -24.72 11.51
N LYS A 214 -14.41 -23.41 11.78
CA LYS A 214 -14.69 -22.80 13.09
C LYS A 214 -15.77 -21.73 13.08
N GLY A 215 -16.29 -21.42 11.92
CA GLY A 215 -17.37 -20.44 11.72
C GLY A 215 -16.86 -18.98 11.61
N GLU A 216 -17.68 -18.16 10.97
CA GLU A 216 -17.42 -16.72 10.74
C GLU A 216 -17.28 -15.94 12.07
N THR A 217 -18.03 -16.32 13.11
CA THR A 217 -17.93 -15.68 14.44
C THR A 217 -16.54 -15.85 15.03
N TYR A 218 -15.99 -17.07 15.00
CA TYR A 218 -14.63 -17.34 15.48
C TYR A 218 -13.59 -16.58 14.68
N LEU A 219 -13.73 -16.58 13.34
CA LEU A 219 -12.85 -15.84 12.43
C LEU A 219 -12.77 -14.36 12.83
N ASN A 220 -13.93 -13.70 12.98
CA ASN A 220 -13.99 -12.24 13.19
C ASN A 220 -13.68 -11.83 14.65
N THR A 221 -14.02 -12.67 15.66
CA THR A 221 -13.87 -12.29 17.07
C THR A 221 -12.58 -12.79 17.71
N LYS A 222 -12.00 -13.88 17.21
CA LYS A 222 -10.81 -14.49 17.82
C LYS A 222 -9.61 -14.52 16.89
N PHE A 223 -9.77 -14.98 15.64
CA PHE A 223 -8.65 -15.18 14.74
C PHE A 223 -8.11 -13.85 14.17
N ILE A 224 -8.95 -13.04 13.54
CA ILE A 224 -8.55 -11.75 12.96
C ILE A 224 -7.92 -10.81 14.02
N PRO A 225 -8.49 -10.62 15.23
CA PRO A 225 -7.84 -9.80 16.24
C PRO A 225 -6.48 -10.32 16.69
N ARG A 226 -6.25 -11.64 16.64
CA ARG A 226 -4.97 -12.25 17.03
C ARG A 226 -3.89 -12.07 15.98
N ILE A 227 -4.25 -12.10 14.68
CA ILE A 227 -3.26 -11.94 13.59
C ILE A 227 -3.04 -10.46 13.20
N SER A 228 -3.99 -9.57 13.49
CA SER A 228 -3.88 -8.13 13.12
C SER A 228 -2.60 -7.45 13.62
N PRO A 229 -2.11 -7.66 14.84
CA PRO A 229 -0.87 -7.05 15.32
C PRO A 229 0.37 -7.44 14.50
N PHE A 230 0.36 -8.62 13.85
CA PHE A 230 1.49 -9.04 13.01
C PHE A 230 1.71 -8.12 11.81
N THR A 231 0.65 -7.49 11.28
CA THR A 231 0.79 -6.46 10.23
C THR A 231 1.70 -5.33 10.71
N LEU A 232 1.48 -4.82 11.92
CA LEU A 232 2.25 -3.71 12.47
C LEU A 232 3.68 -4.12 12.80
N TYR A 233 3.87 -5.28 13.42
CA TYR A 233 5.22 -5.76 13.73
C TYR A 233 6.03 -6.03 12.46
N ALA A 234 5.42 -6.66 11.45
CA ALA A 234 6.07 -6.89 10.16
C ALA A 234 6.33 -5.57 9.42
N LEU A 235 5.41 -4.58 9.48
CA LEU A 235 5.61 -3.25 8.94
C LEU A 235 6.82 -2.56 9.58
N LEU A 236 6.88 -2.51 10.90
CA LEU A 236 8.00 -1.88 11.61
C LEU A 236 9.32 -2.60 11.33
N PHE A 237 9.31 -3.93 11.30
CA PHE A 237 10.47 -4.73 10.93
C PHE A 237 10.96 -4.42 9.51
N THR A 238 10.06 -4.41 8.52
CA THR A 238 10.43 -4.07 7.13
C THR A 238 10.97 -2.66 7.00
N ILE A 239 10.40 -1.68 7.73
CA ILE A 239 10.89 -0.31 7.77
C ILE A 239 12.33 -0.28 8.33
N VAL A 240 12.58 -0.93 9.46
CA VAL A 240 13.94 -0.99 10.04
C VAL A 240 14.92 -1.60 9.05
N VAL A 241 14.58 -2.74 8.43
CA VAL A 241 15.44 -3.40 7.44
C VAL A 241 15.70 -2.50 6.24
N MET A 242 14.66 -1.91 5.64
CA MET A 242 14.80 -1.03 4.48
C MET A 242 15.67 0.19 4.78
N PHE A 243 15.43 0.85 5.91
CA PHE A 243 16.21 2.01 6.32
C PHE A 243 17.63 1.66 6.77
N SER A 244 17.88 0.45 7.26
CA SER A 244 19.24 -0.05 7.54
C SER A 244 20.05 -0.25 6.26
N LEU A 245 19.44 -0.83 5.22
CA LEU A 245 20.06 -1.04 3.91
C LEU A 245 20.40 0.27 3.18
N LYS A 246 19.68 1.35 3.43
CA LYS A 246 19.84 2.64 2.75
C LYS A 246 20.22 3.78 3.69
N GLY A 247 20.53 3.48 4.96
CA GLY A 247 20.76 4.47 6.00
C GLY A 247 21.89 5.45 5.65
N GLN A 248 22.99 4.96 5.11
CA GLN A 248 24.12 5.80 4.68
C GLN A 248 23.72 6.74 3.53
N LEU A 249 23.01 6.24 2.52
CA LEU A 249 22.52 7.05 1.40
C LEU A 249 21.55 8.14 1.87
N ILE A 250 20.61 7.80 2.75
CA ILE A 250 19.64 8.75 3.29
C ILE A 250 20.32 9.86 4.09
N ALA A 251 21.33 9.51 4.88
CA ALA A 251 22.09 10.49 5.67
C ALA A 251 22.97 11.41 4.79
N GLN A 252 23.45 10.90 3.65
CA GLN A 252 24.32 11.65 2.72
C GLN A 252 23.54 12.51 1.71
N LEU A 253 22.29 12.14 1.41
CA LEU A 253 21.48 12.75 0.36
C LEU A 253 20.15 13.34 0.88
N PRO A 254 20.16 14.21 1.89
CA PRO A 254 18.92 14.75 2.47
C PRO A 254 18.12 15.60 1.46
N LEU A 255 18.81 16.25 0.52
CA LEU A 255 18.15 17.03 -0.53
C LEU A 255 17.41 16.15 -1.54
N ASP A 256 17.93 14.97 -1.85
CA ASP A 256 17.25 14.03 -2.75
C ASP A 256 16.00 13.43 -2.10
N VAL A 257 16.05 13.18 -0.79
CA VAL A 257 14.86 12.81 -0.02
C VAL A 257 13.78 13.89 -0.14
N LEU A 258 14.17 15.16 -0.03
CA LEU A 258 13.24 16.29 -0.15
C LEU A 258 12.68 16.42 -1.58
N LYS A 259 13.51 16.21 -2.61
CA LYS A 259 13.08 16.22 -4.02
C LYS A 259 11.98 15.17 -4.30
N VAL A 260 12.11 13.96 -3.72
CA VAL A 260 11.11 12.90 -3.89
C VAL A 260 9.89 13.13 -2.99
N ALA A 261 10.09 13.65 -1.77
CA ALA A 261 9.01 13.89 -0.82
C ALA A 261 8.05 14.99 -1.31
N LEU A 262 8.55 16.04 -1.95
CA LEU A 262 7.73 17.18 -2.39
C LEU A 262 6.60 16.76 -3.36
N PRO A 263 6.88 16.08 -4.49
CA PRO A 263 5.82 15.61 -5.38
C PRO A 263 4.87 14.60 -4.71
N LEU A 264 5.35 13.77 -3.77
CA LEU A 264 4.49 12.87 -3.00
C LEU A 264 3.51 13.64 -2.11
N VAL A 265 3.97 14.67 -1.40
CA VAL A 265 3.10 15.52 -0.56
C VAL A 265 2.05 16.20 -1.43
N ILE A 266 2.45 16.77 -2.57
CA ILE A 266 1.51 17.39 -3.52
C ILE A 266 0.48 16.36 -4.00
N PHE A 267 0.93 15.16 -4.37
CA PHE A 267 0.05 14.08 -4.79
C PHE A 267 -0.98 13.73 -3.72
N PHE A 268 -0.56 13.51 -2.48
CA PHE A 268 -1.47 13.16 -1.40
C PHE A 268 -2.48 14.27 -1.11
N LEU A 269 -2.05 15.52 -1.11
CA LEU A 269 -2.96 16.66 -0.89
C LEU A 269 -3.97 16.79 -2.04
N VAL A 270 -3.51 16.76 -3.28
CA VAL A 270 -4.39 16.88 -4.45
C VAL A 270 -5.38 15.71 -4.51
N MET A 271 -4.91 14.47 -4.35
CA MET A 271 -5.78 13.30 -4.38
C MET A 271 -6.77 13.28 -3.23
N PHE A 272 -6.34 13.67 -2.01
CA PHE A 272 -7.25 13.76 -0.88
C PHE A 272 -8.40 14.74 -1.14
N PHE A 273 -8.11 15.97 -1.55
CA PHE A 273 -9.14 16.94 -1.81
C PHE A 273 -10.00 16.54 -3.01
N LEU A 274 -9.39 16.03 -4.06
CA LEU A 274 -10.10 15.60 -5.26
C LEU A 274 -11.11 14.47 -4.92
N MET A 275 -10.65 13.40 -4.26
CA MET A 275 -11.50 12.29 -3.86
C MET A 275 -12.61 12.73 -2.91
N PHE A 276 -12.27 13.52 -1.90
CA PHE A 276 -13.22 14.00 -0.92
C PHE A 276 -14.33 14.87 -1.57
N PHE A 277 -13.97 15.83 -2.40
CA PHE A 277 -14.96 16.71 -3.04
C PHE A 277 -15.78 15.97 -4.09
N VAL A 278 -15.17 15.13 -4.92
CA VAL A 278 -15.91 14.38 -5.94
C VAL A 278 -16.89 13.40 -5.29
N ALA A 279 -16.50 12.69 -4.24
CA ALA A 279 -17.39 11.82 -3.50
C ALA A 279 -18.54 12.62 -2.86
N LYS A 280 -18.22 13.74 -2.20
CA LYS A 280 -19.24 14.64 -1.58
C LYS A 280 -20.22 15.17 -2.62
N TRP A 281 -19.76 15.69 -3.74
CA TRP A 281 -20.62 16.20 -4.83
C TRP A 281 -21.43 15.09 -5.49
N SER A 282 -20.99 13.86 -5.43
CA SER A 282 -21.77 12.72 -5.90
C SER A 282 -22.96 12.38 -5.03
N GLY A 283 -23.10 13.03 -3.86
CA GLY A 283 -24.16 12.78 -2.88
C GLY A 283 -23.83 11.68 -1.87
N ALA A 284 -22.55 11.29 -1.73
CA ALA A 284 -22.11 10.33 -0.74
C ALA A 284 -22.30 10.86 0.70
N THR A 285 -22.61 9.96 1.61
CA THR A 285 -22.62 10.26 3.05
C THR A 285 -21.20 10.55 3.54
N TYR A 286 -21.05 11.15 4.73
CA TYR A 286 -19.72 11.39 5.31
C TYR A 286 -18.90 10.11 5.41
N ALA A 287 -19.51 9.02 5.91
CA ALA A 287 -18.82 7.75 6.06
C ALA A 287 -18.36 7.14 4.72
N GLU A 288 -19.14 7.32 3.66
CA GLU A 288 -18.75 6.88 2.31
C GLU A 288 -17.68 7.79 1.72
N THR A 289 -17.79 9.11 1.92
CA THR A 289 -16.80 10.09 1.45
C THR A 289 -15.45 9.88 2.12
N ALA A 290 -15.43 9.58 3.41
CA ALA A 290 -14.21 9.29 4.16
C ALA A 290 -13.57 7.94 3.75
N THR A 291 -14.33 7.08 3.05
CA THR A 291 -13.87 5.76 2.61
C THR A 291 -13.26 5.79 1.21
N VAL A 292 -13.79 6.62 0.32
CA VAL A 292 -13.32 6.78 -1.07
C VAL A 292 -12.01 7.54 -1.12
#